data_d966fb62952d86c9a4648faaee44c04b
#
_entry.id   d966fb62952d86c9a4648faaee44c04b
#
_cell.length_a   1.000
_cell.length_b   1.000
_cell.length_c   1.000
_cell.angle_alpha   90.00
_cell.angle_beta   90.00
_cell.angle_gamma   90.00
#
_symmetry.space_group_name_H-M   'P 1'
#
loop_
_entity.id
_entity.type
_entity.pdbx_description
1 polymer ?
#
loop_
_entity_poly.entity_id
_entity_poly.type
_entity_poly.pdbx_seq_one_letter_code
_entity_poly.pdbx_strand_id
1 'polypeptide(L)'
;MDFLQRNLFIKLRSAHFGTEEEMEPMTTFKQKKIAQMMKNLNAVPAGEVRMNNGFLNRRLANIQENERHAIDTSIETLHLLRIIVSNINGILANGINLSGIIEMGNYLRTKGDKVDFVKLDKWISKLRIQRMAQLQGSVLILFFDFEQDEIPYVRRVERGAYKLTLRSLYYNEQDMQDIQFNETQSGFVHVTGGTMRKNLRRSMRYLEYAPIETI
;
A
#
# COMPACT_ATOMS: atom_id res chain seq x y z
N MET A 1 -0.91 17.83 -7.04
CA MET A 1 -0.23 16.84 -7.93
C MET A 1 0.48 17.62 -9.01
N ASP A 2 1.76 17.37 -9.23
CA ASP A 2 2.51 17.99 -10.32
C ASP A 2 2.31 17.25 -11.65
N PHE A 3 2.86 17.78 -12.74
CA PHE A 3 2.74 17.26 -14.09
C PHE A 3 3.23 15.79 -14.22
N LEU A 4 4.38 15.46 -13.62
CA LEU A 4 4.94 14.11 -13.70
C LEU A 4 4.08 13.09 -12.93
N GLN A 5 3.60 13.50 -11.76
CA GLN A 5 2.71 12.67 -10.94
C GLN A 5 1.38 12.40 -11.65
N ARG A 6 0.76 13.41 -12.30
CA ARG A 6 -0.48 13.20 -13.07
C ARG A 6 -0.27 12.14 -14.16
N ASN A 7 0.76 12.32 -14.99
CA ASN A 7 1.08 11.36 -16.06
C ASN A 7 1.47 9.98 -15.53
N LEU A 8 2.13 9.91 -14.36
CA LEU A 8 2.43 8.62 -13.71
C LEU A 8 1.14 7.89 -13.34
N PHE A 9 0.19 8.57 -12.70
CA PHE A 9 -1.08 7.93 -12.31
C PHE A 9 -1.93 7.57 -13.52
N ILE A 10 -2.01 8.39 -14.56
CA ILE A 10 -2.64 8.04 -15.83
C ILE A 10 -2.04 6.73 -16.37
N LYS A 11 -0.72 6.65 -16.44
CA LYS A 11 -0.02 5.46 -16.94
C LYS A 11 -0.26 4.23 -16.06
N LEU A 12 -0.29 4.39 -14.73
CA LEU A 12 -0.59 3.29 -13.80
C LEU A 12 -2.04 2.80 -13.96
N ARG A 13 -3.02 3.72 -14.08
CA ARG A 13 -4.41 3.37 -14.31
C ARG A 13 -4.59 2.61 -15.63
N SER A 14 -4.03 3.14 -16.71
CA SER A 14 -4.09 2.48 -18.01
C SER A 14 -3.44 1.08 -17.98
N ALA A 15 -2.26 0.95 -17.36
CA ALA A 15 -1.52 -0.32 -17.32
C ALA A 15 -2.19 -1.41 -16.46
N HIS A 16 -2.88 -1.02 -15.38
CA HIS A 16 -3.40 -1.98 -14.39
C HIS A 16 -4.92 -2.09 -14.35
N PHE A 17 -5.62 -1.04 -14.77
CA PHE A 17 -7.09 -0.97 -14.67
C PHE A 17 -7.77 -0.71 -16.01
N GLY A 18 -7.01 -0.64 -17.12
CA GLY A 18 -7.55 -0.55 -18.48
C GLY A 18 -8.25 0.77 -18.80
N THR A 19 -7.90 1.87 -18.11
CA THR A 19 -8.47 3.19 -18.41
C THR A 19 -7.87 3.77 -19.70
N GLU A 20 -8.71 4.38 -20.52
CA GLU A 20 -8.31 5.01 -21.79
C GLU A 20 -8.05 6.52 -21.63
N GLU A 21 -7.21 6.88 -20.65
CA GLU A 21 -6.83 8.27 -20.44
C GLU A 21 -5.60 8.64 -21.26
N GLU A 22 -5.65 9.80 -21.94
CA GLU A 22 -4.51 10.34 -22.67
C GLU A 22 -3.54 11.04 -21.72
N MET A 23 -2.26 10.67 -21.83
CA MET A 23 -1.20 11.37 -21.10
C MET A 23 -0.98 12.77 -21.67
N GLU A 24 -0.74 13.74 -20.80
CA GLU A 24 -0.32 15.08 -21.23
C GLU A 24 0.99 15.00 -22.05
N PRO A 25 1.10 15.75 -23.16
CA PRO A 25 2.30 15.71 -24.02
C PRO A 25 3.57 16.01 -23.24
N MET A 26 4.60 15.17 -23.44
CA MET A 26 5.83 15.28 -22.67
C MET A 26 7.08 15.01 -23.50
N THR A 27 8.19 15.62 -23.08
CA THR A 27 9.51 15.36 -23.67
C THR A 27 10.00 13.95 -23.35
N THR A 28 10.90 13.43 -24.20
CA THR A 28 11.58 12.12 -23.99
C THR A 28 12.26 12.02 -22.63
N PHE A 29 12.80 13.12 -22.10
CA PHE A 29 13.39 13.15 -20.76
C PHE A 29 12.34 12.87 -19.68
N LYS A 30 11.17 13.51 -19.74
CA LYS A 30 10.08 13.29 -18.80
C LYS A 30 9.51 11.87 -18.91
N GLN A 31 9.41 11.32 -20.12
CA GLN A 31 8.99 9.91 -20.32
C GLN A 31 9.95 8.93 -19.66
N LYS A 32 11.27 9.12 -19.81
CA LYS A 32 12.29 8.31 -19.13
C LYS A 32 12.18 8.43 -17.61
N LYS A 33 11.89 9.63 -17.08
CA LYS A 33 11.71 9.83 -15.64
C LYS A 33 10.48 9.08 -15.12
N ILE A 34 9.35 9.10 -15.82
CA ILE A 34 8.16 8.31 -15.45
C ILE A 34 8.47 6.81 -15.49
N ALA A 35 9.16 6.33 -16.53
CA ALA A 35 9.55 4.93 -16.63
C ALA A 35 10.45 4.49 -15.44
N GLN A 36 11.38 5.36 -15.02
CA GLN A 36 12.21 5.11 -13.85
C GLN A 36 11.37 5.10 -12.56
N MET A 37 10.43 6.03 -12.39
CA MET A 37 9.51 6.03 -11.24
C MET A 37 8.70 4.73 -11.18
N MET A 38 8.16 4.24 -12.29
CA MET A 38 7.45 2.95 -12.35
C MET A 38 8.36 1.78 -11.97
N LYS A 39 9.61 1.76 -12.45
CA LYS A 39 10.58 0.75 -12.07
C LYS A 39 10.86 0.76 -10.57
N ASN A 40 11.02 1.94 -9.99
CA ASN A 40 11.26 2.10 -8.56
C ASN A 40 10.07 1.63 -7.71
N LEU A 41 8.84 1.89 -8.16
CA LEU A 41 7.62 1.41 -7.48
C LEU A 41 7.58 -0.12 -7.44
N ASN A 42 7.95 -0.78 -8.53
CA ASN A 42 7.96 -2.24 -8.61
C ASN A 42 9.14 -2.88 -7.84
N ALA A 43 10.17 -2.11 -7.52
CA ALA A 43 11.31 -2.59 -6.74
C ALA A 43 11.06 -2.58 -5.22
N VAL A 44 10.01 -1.90 -4.75
CA VAL A 44 9.65 -1.91 -3.31
C VAL A 44 9.09 -3.28 -2.94
N PRO A 45 9.71 -4.01 -1.99
CA PRO A 45 9.23 -5.33 -1.62
C PRO A 45 7.85 -5.26 -0.97
N ALA A 46 7.03 -6.30 -1.21
CA ALA A 46 5.79 -6.49 -0.49
C ALA A 46 6.08 -6.65 1.02
N GLY A 47 5.17 -6.16 1.85
CA GLY A 47 5.26 -6.36 3.30
C GLY A 47 4.98 -7.83 3.66
N GLU A 48 5.41 -8.24 4.84
CA GLU A 48 5.07 -9.55 5.37
C GLU A 48 3.60 -9.60 5.83
N VAL A 49 2.98 -10.78 5.73
CA VAL A 49 1.62 -11.01 6.23
C VAL A 49 1.68 -11.34 7.72
N ARG A 50 2.03 -10.37 8.52
CA ARG A 50 2.07 -10.45 9.99
C ARG A 50 1.72 -9.10 10.61
N MET A 51 1.35 -9.10 11.89
CA MET A 51 1.21 -7.88 12.68
C MET A 51 2.49 -7.66 13.49
N ASN A 52 2.94 -6.40 13.65
CA ASN A 52 4.11 -6.06 14.47
C ASN A 52 3.81 -6.31 15.95
N ASN A 53 2.60 -5.97 16.40
CA ASN A 53 2.16 -6.26 17.75
C ASN A 53 1.86 -7.76 17.92
N GLY A 54 2.55 -8.42 18.85
CA GLY A 54 2.45 -9.87 19.07
C GLY A 54 1.04 -10.36 19.44
N PHE A 55 0.25 -9.54 20.16
CA PHE A 55 -1.12 -9.88 20.51
C PHE A 55 -2.04 -9.83 19.28
N LEU A 56 -1.90 -8.80 18.43
CA LEU A 56 -2.64 -8.70 17.18
C LEU A 56 -2.19 -9.77 16.18
N ASN A 57 -0.90 -10.11 16.16
CA ASN A 57 -0.41 -11.20 15.32
C ASN A 57 -1.01 -12.56 15.73
N ARG A 58 -1.16 -12.84 17.03
CA ARG A 58 -1.87 -14.02 17.50
C ARG A 58 -3.35 -14.01 17.08
N ARG A 59 -4.01 -12.85 17.12
CA ARG A 59 -5.37 -12.72 16.60
C ARG A 59 -5.46 -12.99 15.09
N LEU A 60 -4.51 -12.50 14.32
CA LEU A 60 -4.42 -12.77 12.87
C LEU A 60 -4.26 -14.27 12.61
N ALA A 61 -3.33 -14.93 13.33
CA ALA A 61 -3.16 -16.37 13.22
C ALA A 61 -4.44 -17.15 13.57
N ASN A 62 -5.15 -16.76 14.62
CA ASN A 62 -6.43 -17.38 14.97
C ASN A 62 -7.51 -17.16 13.91
N ILE A 63 -7.56 -15.99 13.26
CA ILE A 63 -8.48 -15.75 12.13
C ILE A 63 -8.16 -16.72 10.99
N GLN A 64 -6.88 -16.83 10.62
CA GLN A 64 -6.44 -17.70 9.54
C GLN A 64 -6.72 -19.18 9.83
N GLU A 65 -6.50 -19.62 11.06
CA GLU A 65 -6.74 -21.01 11.47
C GLU A 65 -8.23 -21.32 11.54
N ASN A 66 -9.03 -20.45 12.15
CA ASN A 66 -10.48 -20.63 12.20
C ASN A 66 -11.11 -20.70 10.80
N GLU A 67 -10.59 -19.90 9.86
CA GLU A 67 -11.11 -19.89 8.50
C GLU A 67 -10.76 -21.17 7.73
N ARG A 68 -9.60 -21.80 8.00
CA ARG A 68 -9.23 -23.10 7.41
C ARG A 68 -10.16 -24.24 7.81
N HIS A 69 -10.75 -24.16 8.99
CA HIS A 69 -11.62 -25.18 9.56
C HIS A 69 -13.11 -24.82 9.51
N ALA A 70 -13.46 -23.66 8.98
CA ALA A 70 -14.84 -23.22 8.87
C ALA A 70 -15.59 -24.04 7.80
N ILE A 71 -16.85 -24.37 8.09
CA ILE A 71 -17.75 -25.02 7.11
C ILE A 71 -18.06 -24.04 5.96
N ASP A 72 -18.21 -22.76 6.30
CA ASP A 72 -18.44 -21.67 5.35
C ASP A 72 -17.15 -20.84 5.21
N THR A 73 -16.20 -21.40 4.47
CA THR A 73 -14.90 -20.74 4.24
C THR A 73 -15.04 -19.62 3.23
N SER A 74 -14.43 -18.47 3.55
CA SER A 74 -14.34 -17.33 2.66
C SER A 74 -12.88 -17.05 2.31
N ILE A 75 -12.34 -17.89 1.42
CA ILE A 75 -10.92 -17.85 1.02
C ILE A 75 -10.58 -16.49 0.42
N GLU A 76 -11.46 -15.93 -0.40
CA GLU A 76 -11.28 -14.64 -1.04
C GLU A 76 -11.24 -13.50 -0.01
N THR A 77 -12.08 -13.56 1.02
CA THR A 77 -12.06 -12.60 2.13
C THR A 77 -10.76 -12.68 2.93
N LEU A 78 -10.30 -13.91 3.20
CA LEU A 78 -9.03 -14.11 3.89
C LEU A 78 -7.84 -13.62 3.05
N HIS A 79 -7.89 -13.83 1.74
CA HIS A 79 -6.84 -13.35 0.83
C HIS A 79 -6.79 -11.83 0.81
N LEU A 80 -7.93 -11.14 0.71
CA LEU A 80 -7.99 -9.68 0.78
C LEU A 80 -7.46 -9.16 2.13
N LEU A 81 -7.82 -9.81 3.25
CA LEU A 81 -7.26 -9.44 4.55
C LEU A 81 -5.72 -9.57 4.56
N ARG A 82 -5.16 -10.61 3.94
CA ARG A 82 -3.69 -10.80 3.86
C ARG A 82 -3.02 -9.69 3.04
N ILE A 83 -3.63 -9.28 1.92
CA ILE A 83 -3.13 -8.14 1.12
C ILE A 83 -3.15 -6.87 1.97
N ILE A 84 -4.26 -6.58 2.66
CA ILE A 84 -4.36 -5.40 3.54
C ILE A 84 -3.27 -5.41 4.62
N VAL A 85 -3.05 -6.54 5.29
CA VAL A 85 -2.03 -6.66 6.35
C VAL A 85 -0.61 -6.53 5.80
N SER A 86 -0.30 -7.16 4.66
CA SER A 86 0.98 -7.01 3.95
C SER A 86 1.25 -5.54 3.62
N ASN A 87 0.25 -4.84 3.07
CA ASN A 87 0.36 -3.42 2.78
C ASN A 87 0.62 -2.57 4.01
N ILE A 88 0.01 -2.88 5.17
CA ILE A 88 0.26 -2.16 6.43
C ILE A 88 1.75 -2.22 6.80
N ASN A 89 2.35 -3.41 6.76
CA ASN A 89 3.78 -3.56 7.04
C ASN A 89 4.65 -2.79 6.05
N GLY A 90 4.34 -2.90 4.76
CA GLY A 90 5.02 -2.12 3.73
C GLY A 90 4.92 -0.62 3.97
N ILE A 91 3.72 -0.12 4.32
CA ILE A 91 3.46 1.29 4.59
C ILE A 91 4.23 1.79 5.82
N LEU A 92 4.28 1.02 6.89
CA LEU A 92 5.00 1.40 8.11
C LEU A 92 6.51 1.43 7.88
N ALA A 93 7.05 0.52 7.07
CA ALA A 93 8.47 0.46 6.74
C ALA A 93 8.90 1.50 5.69
N ASN A 94 8.16 1.60 4.58
CA ASN A 94 8.60 2.29 3.37
C ASN A 94 7.70 3.47 2.96
N GLY A 95 6.57 3.69 3.63
CA GLY A 95 5.51 4.60 3.18
C GLY A 95 4.54 3.90 2.23
N ILE A 96 3.55 4.65 1.71
CA ILE A 96 2.53 4.07 0.82
C ILE A 96 3.19 3.47 -0.41
N ASN A 97 3.12 2.14 -0.54
CA ASN A 97 3.59 1.39 -1.69
C ASN A 97 2.46 1.23 -2.70
N LEU A 98 2.57 1.89 -3.85
CA LEU A 98 1.52 1.83 -4.88
C LEU A 98 1.38 0.43 -5.49
N SER A 99 2.45 -0.39 -5.56
CA SER A 99 2.34 -1.76 -6.07
C SER A 99 1.38 -2.59 -5.25
N GLY A 100 1.48 -2.54 -3.92
CA GLY A 100 0.57 -3.25 -3.02
C GLY A 100 -0.86 -2.69 -3.05
N ILE A 101 -1.02 -1.36 -3.25
CA ILE A 101 -2.34 -0.75 -3.44
C ILE A 101 -2.97 -1.21 -4.77
N ILE A 102 -2.18 -1.26 -5.85
CA ILE A 102 -2.63 -1.76 -7.17
C ILE A 102 -2.99 -3.24 -7.09
N GLU A 103 -2.20 -4.07 -6.40
CA GLU A 103 -2.52 -5.48 -6.14
C GLU A 103 -3.88 -5.62 -5.45
N MET A 104 -4.12 -4.82 -4.40
CA MET A 104 -5.41 -4.78 -3.70
C MET A 104 -6.56 -4.37 -4.63
N GLY A 105 -6.36 -3.34 -5.46
CA GLY A 105 -7.35 -2.88 -6.43
C GLY A 105 -7.67 -3.93 -7.49
N ASN A 106 -6.65 -4.56 -8.07
CA ASN A 106 -6.84 -5.66 -9.03
C ASN A 106 -7.60 -6.83 -8.40
N TYR A 107 -7.30 -7.16 -7.14
CA TYR A 107 -8.01 -8.20 -6.42
C TYR A 107 -9.48 -7.84 -6.21
N LEU A 108 -9.78 -6.62 -5.80
CA LEU A 108 -11.15 -6.14 -5.62
C LEU A 108 -11.96 -6.20 -6.92
N ARG A 109 -11.41 -5.76 -8.06
CA ARG A 109 -12.10 -5.81 -9.36
C ARG A 109 -12.27 -7.22 -9.93
N THR A 110 -11.38 -8.15 -9.59
CA THR A 110 -11.44 -9.52 -10.13
C THR A 110 -12.15 -10.52 -9.21
N LYS A 111 -12.17 -10.28 -7.91
CA LYS A 111 -12.67 -11.20 -6.89
C LYS A 111 -13.58 -10.54 -5.85
N GLY A 112 -13.84 -9.24 -5.96
CA GLY A 112 -14.61 -8.49 -4.97
C GLY A 112 -16.03 -9.01 -4.78
N ASP A 113 -16.65 -9.51 -5.83
CA ASP A 113 -17.97 -10.15 -5.81
C ASP A 113 -18.04 -11.40 -4.89
N LYS A 114 -16.89 -12.05 -4.64
CA LYS A 114 -16.76 -13.23 -3.78
C LYS A 114 -16.30 -12.92 -2.36
N VAL A 115 -16.01 -11.64 -2.08
CA VAL A 115 -15.55 -11.19 -0.77
C VAL A 115 -16.75 -10.94 0.15
N ASP A 116 -16.77 -11.59 1.30
CA ASP A 116 -17.68 -11.25 2.39
C ASP A 116 -17.15 -10.01 3.14
N PHE A 117 -17.59 -8.84 2.72
CA PHE A 117 -17.19 -7.57 3.32
C PHE A 117 -17.67 -7.40 4.76
N VAL A 118 -18.76 -8.05 5.18
CA VAL A 118 -19.21 -8.03 6.57
C VAL A 118 -18.24 -8.81 7.46
N LYS A 119 -17.80 -9.96 6.98
CA LYS A 119 -16.77 -10.79 7.66
C LYS A 119 -15.42 -10.08 7.69
N LEU A 120 -15.04 -9.43 6.58
CA LEU A 120 -13.82 -8.62 6.50
C LEU A 120 -13.83 -7.47 7.50
N ASP A 121 -14.91 -6.69 7.61
CA ASP A 121 -15.01 -5.56 8.54
C ASP A 121 -14.89 -6.02 10.00
N LYS A 122 -15.47 -7.18 10.34
CA LYS A 122 -15.30 -7.82 11.67
C LYS A 122 -13.82 -8.16 11.95
N TRP A 123 -13.09 -8.71 10.95
CA TRP A 123 -11.68 -9.06 11.11
C TRP A 123 -10.78 -7.84 11.22
N ILE A 124 -11.00 -6.85 10.36
CA ILE A 124 -10.30 -5.55 10.40
C ILE A 124 -10.51 -4.88 11.77
N SER A 125 -11.74 -4.92 12.32
CA SER A 125 -12.08 -4.41 13.63
C SER A 125 -11.37 -5.17 14.76
N LYS A 126 -11.37 -6.51 14.69
CA LYS A 126 -10.69 -7.38 15.67
C LYS A 126 -9.17 -7.14 15.69
N LEU A 127 -8.59 -6.82 14.54
CA LEU A 127 -7.17 -6.48 14.38
C LEU A 127 -6.85 -5.00 14.66
N ARG A 128 -7.86 -4.16 14.90
CA ARG A 128 -7.71 -2.71 15.14
C ARG A 128 -6.97 -1.95 14.03
N ILE A 129 -7.23 -2.34 12.78
CA ILE A 129 -6.59 -1.78 11.59
C ILE A 129 -7.58 -1.04 10.67
N GLN A 130 -8.78 -0.70 11.16
CA GLN A 130 -9.85 -0.09 10.35
C GLN A 130 -9.37 1.16 9.61
N ARG A 131 -8.71 2.08 10.32
CA ARG A 131 -8.24 3.33 9.71
C ARG A 131 -7.14 3.11 8.68
N MET A 132 -6.27 2.12 8.90
CA MET A 132 -5.23 1.79 7.95
C MET A 132 -5.79 1.11 6.69
N ALA A 133 -6.76 0.21 6.84
CA ALA A 133 -7.49 -0.37 5.71
C ALA A 133 -8.26 0.72 4.93
N GLN A 134 -8.94 1.63 5.65
CA GLN A 134 -9.64 2.77 5.04
C GLN A 134 -8.68 3.73 4.32
N LEU A 135 -7.46 3.96 4.86
CA LEU A 135 -6.42 4.74 4.19
C LEU A 135 -6.01 4.12 2.85
N GLN A 136 -5.79 2.80 2.80
CA GLN A 136 -5.44 2.07 1.58
C GLN A 136 -6.55 2.17 0.52
N GLY A 137 -7.79 1.91 0.90
CA GLY A 137 -8.93 2.06 -0.01
C GLY A 137 -9.14 3.52 -0.47
N SER A 138 -8.87 4.50 0.41
CA SER A 138 -8.91 5.92 0.04
C SER A 138 -7.89 6.26 -1.06
N VAL A 139 -6.75 5.58 -1.11
CA VAL A 139 -5.76 5.75 -2.20
C VAL A 139 -6.32 5.22 -3.51
N LEU A 140 -7.03 4.08 -3.50
CA LEU A 140 -7.70 3.55 -4.70
C LEU A 140 -8.75 4.54 -5.24
N ILE A 141 -9.58 5.10 -4.36
CA ILE A 141 -10.60 6.09 -4.75
C ILE A 141 -9.94 7.36 -5.33
N LEU A 142 -8.90 7.89 -4.66
CA LEU A 142 -8.31 9.18 -5.04
C LEU A 142 -7.40 9.14 -6.28
N PHE A 143 -6.84 7.98 -6.61
CA PHE A 143 -5.79 7.90 -7.63
C PHE A 143 -6.04 6.84 -8.72
N PHE A 144 -6.99 5.92 -8.50
CA PHE A 144 -7.22 4.79 -9.42
C PHE A 144 -8.68 4.62 -9.85
N ASP A 145 -9.49 5.67 -9.67
CA ASP A 145 -10.89 5.75 -10.12
C ASP A 145 -11.75 4.58 -9.62
N PHE A 146 -11.56 4.22 -8.35
CA PHE A 146 -12.46 3.32 -7.66
C PHE A 146 -13.63 4.08 -7.09
N GLU A 147 -14.83 3.53 -7.22
CA GLU A 147 -16.01 4.03 -6.52
C GLU A 147 -16.07 3.47 -5.09
N GLN A 148 -16.80 4.17 -4.23
CA GLN A 148 -16.87 3.77 -2.81
C GLN A 148 -17.62 2.45 -2.62
N ASP A 149 -18.54 2.11 -3.49
CA ASP A 149 -19.26 0.85 -3.49
C ASP A 149 -18.40 -0.36 -3.91
N GLU A 150 -17.35 -0.15 -4.70
CA GLU A 150 -16.34 -1.18 -4.97
C GLU A 150 -15.52 -1.55 -3.71
N ILE A 151 -15.51 -0.67 -2.68
CA ILE A 151 -14.72 -0.85 -1.45
C ILE A 151 -15.58 -0.60 -0.20
N PRO A 152 -16.55 -1.47 0.13
CA PRO A 152 -17.57 -1.21 1.15
C PRO A 152 -17.04 -0.96 2.57
N TYR A 153 -15.80 -1.39 2.90
CA TYR A 153 -15.18 -1.11 4.19
C TYR A 153 -14.60 0.32 4.29
N VAL A 154 -14.57 1.09 3.20
CA VAL A 154 -14.19 2.50 3.20
C VAL A 154 -15.43 3.36 3.42
N ARG A 155 -15.67 3.77 4.67
CA ARG A 155 -16.83 4.59 5.03
C ARG A 155 -16.68 6.05 4.61
N ARG A 156 -15.45 6.53 4.52
CA ARG A 156 -15.08 7.88 4.09
C ARG A 156 -13.65 7.90 3.59
N VAL A 157 -13.37 8.82 2.67
CA VAL A 157 -12.00 9.07 2.21
C VAL A 157 -11.17 9.71 3.33
N GLU A 158 -10.04 9.11 3.68
CA GLU A 158 -9.12 9.61 4.70
C GLU A 158 -8.39 10.87 4.21
N ARG A 159 -8.47 11.94 5.00
CA ARG A 159 -7.91 13.26 4.63
C ARG A 159 -6.41 13.24 4.34
N GLY A 160 -5.68 12.33 4.99
CA GLY A 160 -4.23 12.18 4.79
C GLY A 160 -3.84 11.40 3.55
N ALA A 161 -4.74 10.62 2.94
CA ALA A 161 -4.43 9.69 1.86
C ALA A 161 -3.71 10.37 0.69
N TYR A 162 -4.25 11.49 0.21
CA TYR A 162 -3.65 12.25 -0.89
C TYR A 162 -2.21 12.71 -0.57
N LYS A 163 -2.03 13.40 0.57
CA LYS A 163 -0.72 13.95 0.95
C LYS A 163 0.31 12.87 1.23
N LEU A 164 -0.08 11.79 1.92
CA LEU A 164 0.80 10.67 2.26
C LEU A 164 1.25 9.92 1.01
N THR A 165 0.35 9.69 0.05
CA THR A 165 0.68 9.03 -1.23
C THR A 165 1.70 9.84 -2.03
N LEU A 166 1.43 11.12 -2.27
CA LEU A 166 2.35 11.97 -3.02
C LEU A 166 3.72 12.08 -2.33
N ARG A 167 3.72 12.16 -1.00
CA ARG A 167 4.95 12.21 -0.23
C ARG A 167 5.76 10.92 -0.34
N SER A 168 5.11 9.77 -0.35
CA SER A 168 5.79 8.47 -0.50
C SER A 168 6.48 8.33 -1.86
N LEU A 169 5.92 8.90 -2.93
CA LEU A 169 6.57 8.92 -4.25
C LEU A 169 7.92 9.66 -4.22
N TYR A 170 7.99 10.81 -3.54
CA TYR A 170 9.25 11.57 -3.42
C TYR A 170 10.30 10.85 -2.57
N TYR A 171 9.89 10.24 -1.46
CA TYR A 171 10.83 9.54 -0.57
C TYR A 171 11.40 8.28 -1.21
N ASN A 172 10.58 7.52 -1.91
CA ASN A 172 11.05 6.33 -2.62
C ASN A 172 12.07 6.69 -3.71
N GLU A 173 11.90 7.82 -4.38
CA GLU A 173 12.87 8.30 -5.38
C GLU A 173 14.21 8.69 -4.72
N GLN A 174 14.18 9.41 -3.59
CA GLN A 174 15.38 9.81 -2.84
C GLN A 174 16.08 8.62 -2.17
N ASP A 175 15.34 7.73 -1.53
CA ASP A 175 15.90 6.55 -0.88
C ASP A 175 16.55 5.62 -1.90
N MET A 176 16.01 5.47 -3.11
CA MET A 176 16.61 4.68 -4.19
C MET A 176 17.87 5.32 -4.76
N GLN A 177 17.91 6.65 -4.86
CA GLN A 177 19.13 7.36 -5.25
C GLN A 177 20.24 7.21 -4.21
N ASP A 178 19.90 7.31 -2.92
CA ASP A 178 20.83 7.13 -1.81
C ASP A 178 21.39 5.69 -1.78
N ILE A 179 20.56 4.67 -2.06
CA ILE A 179 21.00 3.27 -2.15
C ILE A 179 21.97 3.08 -3.32
N GLN A 180 21.62 3.56 -4.51
CA GLN A 180 22.46 3.45 -5.70
C GLN A 180 23.81 4.16 -5.52
N PHE A 181 23.82 5.31 -4.85
CA PHE A 181 25.04 6.06 -4.55
C PHE A 181 25.94 5.32 -3.57
N ASN A 182 25.37 4.69 -2.52
CA ASN A 182 26.11 3.92 -1.54
C ASN A 182 26.65 2.60 -2.08
N GLU A 183 25.92 1.91 -2.94
CA GLU A 183 26.39 0.70 -3.63
C GLU A 183 27.59 0.98 -4.53
N THR A 184 27.60 2.15 -5.19
CA THR A 184 28.70 2.53 -6.09
C THR A 184 30.00 2.88 -5.33
N GLN A 185 29.89 3.33 -4.08
CA GLN A 185 31.06 3.76 -3.29
C GLN A 185 31.66 2.68 -2.37
N SER A 186 30.87 1.75 -1.84
CA SER A 186 31.33 0.87 -0.77
C SER A 186 31.25 -0.64 -1.01
N GLY A 187 30.52 -1.09 -2.02
CA GLY A 187 30.31 -2.54 -2.28
C GLY A 187 29.59 -3.30 -1.16
N PHE A 188 29.24 -2.64 -0.05
CA PHE A 188 28.53 -3.21 1.10
C PHE A 188 27.43 -2.25 1.60
N VAL A 189 26.22 -2.77 1.78
CA VAL A 189 25.11 -2.02 2.39
C VAL A 189 25.30 -2.01 3.92
N HIS A 190 25.86 -0.94 4.45
CA HIS A 190 25.85 -0.70 5.89
C HIS A 190 24.51 -0.14 6.35
N VAL A 191 23.75 -0.92 7.12
CA VAL A 191 22.57 -0.42 7.84
C VAL A 191 23.05 0.48 8.98
N THR A 192 23.18 1.77 8.69
CA THR A 192 23.60 2.76 9.68
C THR A 192 22.44 3.16 10.59
N GLY A 193 22.74 3.58 11.84
CA GLY A 193 21.74 4.10 12.81
C GLY A 193 20.88 5.26 12.26
N GLY A 194 21.28 5.91 11.17
CA GLY A 194 20.49 6.88 10.41
C GLY A 194 19.27 6.26 9.76
N THR A 195 19.35 5.02 9.25
CA THR A 195 18.24 4.31 8.61
C THR A 195 17.15 3.98 9.63
N MET A 196 17.51 3.54 10.84
CA MET A 196 16.55 3.24 11.90
C MET A 196 15.76 4.49 12.34
N ARG A 197 16.43 5.65 12.47
CA ARG A 197 15.77 6.93 12.79
C ARG A 197 14.86 7.42 11.64
N LYS A 198 15.25 7.22 10.39
CA LYS A 198 14.43 7.55 9.21
C LYS A 198 13.15 6.68 9.20
N ASN A 199 13.28 5.38 9.44
CA ASN A 199 12.14 4.44 9.50
C ASN A 199 11.19 4.79 10.65
N LEU A 200 11.70 5.08 11.84
CA LEU A 200 10.90 5.50 12.99
C LEU A 200 10.11 6.79 12.69
N ARG A 201 10.77 7.81 12.13
CA ARG A 201 10.08 9.06 11.73
C ARG A 201 9.04 8.82 10.63
N ARG A 202 9.24 7.81 9.78
CA ARG A 202 8.31 7.44 8.72
C ARG A 202 7.09 6.76 9.32
N SER A 203 7.27 5.75 10.16
CA SER A 203 6.18 5.04 10.81
C SER A 203 5.33 5.96 11.72
N MET A 204 5.95 6.90 12.42
CA MET A 204 5.25 7.90 13.24
C MET A 204 4.22 8.74 12.48
N ARG A 205 4.34 8.89 11.16
CA ARG A 205 3.33 9.58 10.34
C ARG A 205 2.05 8.80 10.20
N TYR A 206 2.12 7.49 10.43
CA TYR A 206 0.99 6.58 10.35
C TYR A 206 0.42 6.22 11.74
N LEU A 207 0.95 6.85 12.81
CA LEU A 207 0.50 6.62 14.19
C LEU A 207 -1.02 6.84 14.34
N GLU A 208 -1.57 7.83 13.65
CA GLU A 208 -3.01 8.10 13.67
C GLU A 208 -3.84 6.97 13.03
N TYR A 209 -3.27 6.23 12.07
CA TYR A 209 -3.94 5.17 11.32
C TYR A 209 -3.73 3.78 11.93
N ALA A 210 -2.58 3.53 12.54
CA ALA A 210 -2.23 2.26 13.15
C ALA A 210 -1.42 2.44 14.45
N PRO A 211 -2.03 3.01 15.50
CA PRO A 211 -1.30 3.36 16.72
C PRO A 211 -0.64 2.15 17.40
N ILE A 212 -1.27 0.98 17.34
CA ILE A 212 -0.78 -0.24 18.00
C ILE A 212 0.35 -0.91 17.18
N GLU A 213 0.36 -0.74 15.88
CA GLU A 213 1.35 -1.32 14.98
C GLU A 213 2.59 -0.43 14.80
N THR A 214 2.48 0.85 15.17
CA THR A 214 3.55 1.85 15.01
C THR A 214 4.48 1.90 16.24
N ILE A 215 4.02 1.44 17.40
CA ILE A 215 4.74 1.38 18.68
C ILE A 215 5.33 0.00 18.88
#